data_61e7f383f31a445522b8e579d8acd683
#
_entry.id   61e7f383f31a445522b8e579d8acd683
#
_cell.length_a   1.000
_cell.length_b   1.000
_cell.length_c   1.000
_cell.angle_alpha   90.00
_cell.angle_beta   90.00
_cell.angle_gamma   90.00
#
_symmetry.space_group_name_H-M   'P 1'
#
loop_
_entity.id
_entity.type
_entity.pdbx_description
1 polymer ?
#
loop_
_entity_poly.entity_id
_entity_poly.type
_entity_poly.pdbx_seq_one_letter_code
_entity_poly.pdbx_strand_id
1 'polypeptide(L)'
;MVADSSENVSDTPVKVKMLGRELVLLQGLEGKVVCLSNTCCHRGASLAQGKRQDDGTLSCVFHGWRFNAGGQCTNISSQLDPAAGIPASAKIDSYLTQEKHGLIWVFLGDQPETAPPLFDMPENTDPTWRRVTFSDTWKANVRWAKMMDLDQVHVHIVHGISLNEDNPSRPSAHSVEWLNNGFRTHLVSRPPPPSGEWAEMRKGRTAVNSYLTFYLPGFTLYGRVQIGIPGSSFTNVFYSMSTPIDEENTKIDLIAFRNFMPEEDRDKDHLQRNLRNVYQDKAVAEGHLPKRAPDIPEWPVINVDRARIC
;
A
#
# COMPACT_ATOMS: atom_id res chain seq x y z
N MET A 1 3.61 -1.95 6.90
CA MET A 1 3.47 -1.72 5.45
C MET A 1 2.90 -2.97 4.81
N VAL A 2 2.25 -2.86 3.66
CA VAL A 2 1.67 -4.00 2.93
C VAL A 2 2.78 -4.80 2.24
N ALA A 3 2.89 -6.08 2.55
CA ALA A 3 3.82 -6.98 1.88
C ALA A 3 3.19 -7.62 0.63
N ASP A 4 1.98 -8.19 0.79
CA ASP A 4 1.25 -8.82 -0.31
C ASP A 4 -0.26 -8.90 -0.01
N SER A 5 -1.04 -9.38 -0.98
CA SER A 5 -2.43 -9.79 -0.78
C SER A 5 -2.48 -11.14 -0.03
N SER A 6 -3.48 -11.29 0.86
CA SER A 6 -3.66 -12.55 1.60
C SER A 6 -3.86 -13.76 0.68
N GLU A 7 -4.50 -13.55 -0.46
CA GLU A 7 -4.78 -14.62 -1.45
C GLU A 7 -3.52 -15.18 -2.13
N ASN A 8 -2.42 -14.41 -2.14
CA ASN A 8 -1.15 -14.83 -2.74
C ASN A 8 -0.30 -15.70 -1.79
N VAL A 9 -0.62 -15.72 -0.48
CA VAL A 9 0.15 -16.47 0.52
C VAL A 9 -0.54 -17.79 0.83
N SER A 10 0.16 -18.86 0.52
CA SER A 10 -0.31 -20.24 0.69
C SER A 10 0.79 -21.10 1.33
N ASP A 11 0.72 -22.41 1.13
CA ASP A 11 1.78 -23.34 1.52
C ASP A 11 3.09 -23.16 0.73
N THR A 12 3.01 -22.51 -0.44
CA THR A 12 4.21 -22.17 -1.21
C THR A 12 4.80 -20.85 -0.69
N PRO A 13 6.08 -20.83 -0.29
CA PRO A 13 6.74 -19.63 0.16
C PRO A 13 6.77 -18.54 -0.93
N VAL A 14 6.42 -17.30 -0.57
CA VAL A 14 6.35 -16.17 -1.48
C VAL A 14 7.48 -15.20 -1.15
N LYS A 15 8.29 -14.88 -2.16
CA LYS A 15 9.36 -13.87 -2.02
C LYS A 15 8.77 -12.47 -2.16
N VAL A 16 9.10 -11.59 -1.21
CA VAL A 16 8.80 -10.16 -1.27
C VAL A 16 10.03 -9.34 -0.93
N LYS A 17 10.09 -8.10 -1.42
CA LYS A 17 11.16 -7.16 -1.10
C LYS A 17 10.55 -5.87 -0.55
N MET A 18 11.02 -5.43 0.61
CA MET A 18 10.54 -4.23 1.29
C MET A 18 11.71 -3.48 1.91
N LEU A 19 11.82 -2.17 1.68
CA LEU A 19 12.91 -1.32 2.18
C LEU A 19 14.31 -1.92 1.88
N GLY A 20 14.48 -2.50 0.69
CA GLY A 20 15.73 -3.16 0.29
C GLY A 20 15.95 -4.55 0.90
N ARG A 21 15.12 -4.99 1.85
CA ARG A 21 15.25 -6.30 2.52
C ARG A 21 14.51 -7.39 1.73
N GLU A 22 15.21 -8.49 1.48
CA GLU A 22 14.61 -9.69 0.88
C GLU A 22 13.92 -10.50 1.98
N LEU A 23 12.61 -10.72 1.83
CA LEU A 23 11.76 -11.40 2.78
C LEU A 23 11.08 -12.60 2.14
N VAL A 24 10.62 -13.53 2.97
CA VAL A 24 9.77 -14.65 2.55
C VAL A 24 8.51 -14.69 3.42
N LEU A 25 7.37 -14.76 2.77
CA LEU A 25 6.07 -14.99 3.39
C LEU A 25 5.68 -16.47 3.21
N LEU A 26 5.09 -17.07 4.22
CA LEU A 26 4.52 -18.41 4.15
C LEU A 26 3.36 -18.55 5.13
N GLN A 27 2.48 -19.49 4.87
CA GLN A 27 1.45 -19.86 5.81
C GLN A 27 2.05 -20.72 6.92
N GLY A 28 2.03 -20.22 8.15
CA GLY A 28 2.47 -20.93 9.34
C GLY A 28 1.43 -21.93 9.85
N LEU A 29 1.54 -22.31 11.11
CA LEU A 29 0.53 -23.13 11.79
C LEU A 29 -0.73 -22.29 12.03
N GLU A 30 -1.89 -22.96 12.12
CA GLU A 30 -3.20 -22.34 12.37
C GLU A 30 -3.59 -21.28 11.34
N GLY A 31 -3.01 -21.34 10.12
CA GLY A 31 -3.31 -20.39 9.05
C GLY A 31 -2.70 -18.98 9.23
N LYS A 32 -1.88 -18.76 10.26
CA LYS A 32 -1.21 -17.47 10.48
C LYS A 32 -0.07 -17.27 9.48
N VAL A 33 -0.01 -16.11 8.85
CA VAL A 33 1.11 -15.78 7.96
C VAL A 33 2.37 -15.48 8.77
N VAL A 34 3.50 -16.00 8.33
CA VAL A 34 4.83 -15.78 8.89
C VAL A 34 5.68 -15.01 7.88
N CYS A 35 6.46 -14.05 8.36
CA CYS A 35 7.44 -13.30 7.57
C CYS A 35 8.85 -13.50 8.16
N LEU A 36 9.75 -14.02 7.35
CA LEU A 36 11.14 -14.26 7.71
C LEU A 36 12.10 -13.58 6.73
N SER A 37 13.37 -13.39 7.14
CA SER A 37 14.43 -13.06 6.19
C SER A 37 14.51 -14.15 5.12
N ASN A 38 14.61 -13.73 3.85
CA ASN A 38 14.71 -14.68 2.74
C ASN A 38 16.10 -15.30 2.61
N THR A 39 17.09 -14.84 3.39
CA THR A 39 18.48 -15.29 3.30
C THR A 39 18.78 -16.34 4.36
N CYS A 40 19.06 -17.56 3.94
CA CYS A 40 19.46 -18.62 4.85
C CYS A 40 20.80 -18.29 5.54
N CYS A 41 20.83 -18.34 6.88
CA CYS A 41 22.03 -18.03 7.68
C CYS A 41 23.21 -18.95 7.44
N HIS A 42 23.00 -20.14 6.86
CA HIS A 42 24.08 -21.08 6.60
C HIS A 42 25.01 -20.60 5.46
N ARG A 43 24.46 -20.39 4.25
CA ARG A 43 25.24 -20.00 3.04
C ARG A 43 24.46 -19.11 2.10
N GLY A 44 23.53 -18.30 2.58
CA GLY A 44 22.87 -17.26 1.81
C GLY A 44 21.85 -17.71 0.77
N ALA A 45 21.44 -18.98 0.77
CA ALA A 45 20.42 -19.46 -0.18
C ALA A 45 19.07 -18.76 0.06
N SER A 46 18.31 -18.53 -1.01
CA SER A 46 16.97 -17.98 -0.93
C SER A 46 15.99 -19.00 -0.31
N LEU A 47 15.39 -18.64 0.82
CA LEU A 47 14.42 -19.48 1.52
C LEU A 47 13.08 -19.55 0.80
N ALA A 48 12.74 -18.57 -0.02
CA ALA A 48 11.55 -18.62 -0.86
C ALA A 48 11.59 -19.72 -1.94
N GLN A 49 12.77 -20.26 -2.25
CA GLN A 49 12.94 -21.43 -3.11
C GLN A 49 12.82 -22.76 -2.32
N GLY A 50 12.69 -22.64 -1.01
CA GLY A 50 12.54 -23.78 -0.11
C GLY A 50 11.12 -24.34 -0.08
N LYS A 51 10.83 -25.09 0.98
CA LYS A 51 9.53 -25.76 1.12
C LYS A 51 9.01 -25.62 2.55
N ARG A 52 7.73 -25.24 2.68
CA ARG A 52 6.99 -25.37 3.94
C ARG A 52 6.85 -26.85 4.30
N GLN A 53 7.06 -27.16 5.57
CA GLN A 53 6.88 -28.50 6.11
C GLN A 53 5.54 -28.58 6.86
N ASP A 54 5.05 -29.81 7.11
CA ASP A 54 3.77 -30.06 7.81
C ASP A 54 3.75 -29.48 9.22
N ASP A 55 4.94 -29.38 9.87
CA ASP A 55 5.12 -28.79 11.19
C ASP A 55 5.18 -27.24 11.16
N GLY A 56 4.90 -26.62 10.01
CA GLY A 56 4.91 -25.17 9.81
C GLY A 56 6.30 -24.55 9.68
N THR A 57 7.37 -25.35 9.69
CA THR A 57 8.73 -24.85 9.47
C THR A 57 9.03 -24.63 7.99
N LEU A 58 9.97 -23.73 7.70
CA LEU A 58 10.49 -23.46 6.36
C LEU A 58 11.82 -24.18 6.16
N SER A 59 11.88 -25.09 5.20
CA SER A 59 13.08 -25.84 4.87
C SER A 59 13.87 -25.14 3.76
N CYS A 60 15.17 -24.93 3.99
CA CYS A 60 16.08 -24.35 2.99
C CYS A 60 16.29 -25.31 1.82
N VAL A 61 16.19 -24.82 0.58
CA VAL A 61 16.39 -25.59 -0.64
C VAL A 61 17.80 -26.20 -0.76
N PHE A 62 18.81 -25.57 -0.15
CA PHE A 62 20.21 -25.95 -0.39
C PHE A 62 20.64 -27.12 0.50
N HIS A 63 20.45 -27.03 1.84
CA HIS A 63 20.93 -28.07 2.76
C HIS A 63 19.84 -28.56 3.74
N GLY A 64 18.58 -28.24 3.50
CA GLY A 64 17.45 -28.73 4.30
C GLY A 64 17.36 -28.17 5.72
N TRP A 65 18.12 -27.13 6.08
CA TRP A 65 17.97 -26.48 7.40
C TRP A 65 16.55 -25.96 7.56
N ARG A 66 15.94 -26.24 8.70
CA ARG A 66 14.55 -25.84 8.96
C ARG A 66 14.46 -24.70 9.95
N PHE A 67 13.60 -23.74 9.66
CA PHE A 67 13.38 -22.56 10.50
C PHE A 67 11.92 -22.46 10.93
N ASN A 68 11.67 -22.22 12.22
CA ASN A 68 10.34 -21.98 12.74
C ASN A 68 9.87 -20.55 12.47
N ALA A 69 8.62 -20.22 12.89
CA ALA A 69 8.03 -18.90 12.71
C ALA A 69 8.81 -17.76 13.40
N GLY A 70 9.59 -18.06 14.44
CA GLY A 70 10.48 -17.12 15.13
C GLY A 70 11.86 -16.98 14.49
N GLY A 71 12.10 -17.66 13.36
CA GLY A 71 13.39 -17.64 12.65
C GLY A 71 14.48 -18.51 13.27
N GLN A 72 14.17 -19.31 14.32
CA GLN A 72 15.13 -20.23 14.93
C GLN A 72 15.29 -21.45 14.05
N CYS A 73 16.55 -21.89 13.83
CA CYS A 73 16.80 -23.17 13.20
C CYS A 73 16.38 -24.31 14.17
N THR A 74 15.55 -25.20 13.69
CA THR A 74 15.00 -26.35 14.48
C THR A 74 15.53 -27.68 14.02
N ASN A 75 16.16 -27.76 12.83
CA ASN A 75 16.70 -28.99 12.29
C ASN A 75 17.86 -28.72 11.33
N ILE A 76 18.94 -29.45 11.48
CA ILE A 76 20.10 -29.51 10.59
C ILE A 76 20.27 -30.98 10.18
N SER A 77 19.64 -31.36 9.07
CA SER A 77 19.58 -32.78 8.61
C SER A 77 20.96 -33.39 8.26
N SER A 78 21.95 -32.55 7.98
CA SER A 78 23.34 -32.96 7.62
C SER A 78 24.29 -33.02 8.82
N GLN A 79 23.80 -32.86 10.05
CA GLN A 79 24.65 -32.90 11.26
C GLN A 79 25.15 -34.33 11.52
N LEU A 80 26.48 -34.47 11.61
CA LEU A 80 27.12 -35.79 11.80
C LEU A 80 26.86 -36.37 13.19
N ASP A 81 26.85 -35.49 14.20
CA ASP A 81 26.52 -35.87 15.58
C ASP A 81 25.18 -35.26 15.99
N PRO A 82 24.11 -36.07 16.09
CA PRO A 82 22.81 -35.56 16.53
C PRO A 82 22.81 -34.95 17.94
N ALA A 83 23.79 -35.32 18.79
CA ALA A 83 23.93 -34.82 20.16
C ALA A 83 24.62 -33.44 20.20
N ALA A 84 25.24 -32.99 19.11
CA ALA A 84 25.99 -31.72 19.08
C ALA A 84 25.11 -30.47 19.26
N GLY A 85 23.80 -30.59 19.17
CA GLY A 85 22.86 -29.50 19.29
C GLY A 85 22.91 -28.51 18.10
N ILE A 86 21.96 -27.59 18.03
CA ILE A 86 21.91 -26.56 16.99
C ILE A 86 22.59 -25.30 17.53
N PRO A 87 23.58 -24.71 16.81
CA PRO A 87 24.24 -23.50 17.26
C PRO A 87 23.25 -22.34 17.47
N ALA A 88 23.41 -21.56 18.54
CA ALA A 88 22.56 -20.41 18.83
C ALA A 88 22.60 -19.34 17.72
N SER A 89 23.68 -19.29 16.93
CA SER A 89 23.81 -18.43 15.75
C SER A 89 23.02 -18.91 14.53
N ALA A 90 22.50 -20.15 14.55
CA ALA A 90 21.67 -20.70 13.48
C ALA A 90 20.26 -20.12 13.55
N LYS A 91 20.11 -18.85 13.23
CA LYS A 91 18.87 -18.09 13.22
C LYS A 91 18.82 -17.11 12.05
N ILE A 92 17.62 -16.75 11.65
CA ILE A 92 17.30 -15.68 10.70
C ILE A 92 16.32 -14.72 11.36
N ASP A 93 16.21 -13.50 10.83
CA ASP A 93 15.23 -12.55 11.35
C ASP A 93 13.80 -12.98 11.05
N SER A 94 12.92 -12.72 12.01
CA SER A 94 11.47 -12.84 11.88
C SER A 94 10.83 -11.48 12.12
N TYR A 95 9.70 -11.22 11.46
CA TYR A 95 9.03 -9.92 11.49
C TYR A 95 7.59 -10.09 11.92
N LEU A 96 7.10 -9.15 12.73
CA LEU A 96 5.70 -9.11 13.13
C LEU A 96 4.81 -8.97 11.89
N THR A 97 3.86 -9.87 11.76
CA THR A 97 2.85 -9.89 10.69
C THR A 97 1.46 -9.78 11.24
N GLN A 98 0.60 -9.12 10.50
CA GLN A 98 -0.83 -9.11 10.75
C GLN A 98 -1.58 -9.23 9.41
N GLU A 99 -2.57 -10.11 9.37
CA GLU A 99 -3.52 -10.16 8.26
C GLU A 99 -4.73 -9.28 8.59
N LYS A 100 -5.00 -8.29 7.75
CA LYS A 100 -6.14 -7.39 7.91
C LYS A 100 -6.58 -6.84 6.55
N HIS A 101 -7.89 -6.79 6.31
CA HIS A 101 -8.49 -6.29 5.06
C HIS A 101 -8.09 -7.04 3.79
N GLY A 102 -7.74 -8.34 3.91
CA GLY A 102 -7.26 -9.17 2.80
C GLY A 102 -5.84 -8.85 2.37
N LEU A 103 -5.07 -8.19 3.23
CA LEU A 103 -3.66 -7.83 3.02
C LEU A 103 -2.80 -8.36 4.14
N ILE A 104 -1.56 -8.72 3.80
CA ILE A 104 -0.51 -9.08 4.74
C ILE A 104 0.30 -7.83 5.08
N TRP A 105 0.24 -7.43 6.34
CA TRP A 105 0.99 -6.30 6.88
C TRP A 105 2.23 -6.81 7.61
N VAL A 106 3.37 -6.18 7.34
CA VAL A 106 4.65 -6.49 7.98
C VAL A 106 5.19 -5.25 8.67
N PHE A 107 5.62 -5.40 9.91
CA PHE A 107 6.34 -4.40 10.67
C PHE A 107 7.84 -4.69 10.62
N LEU A 108 8.62 -3.77 10.06
CA LEU A 108 10.08 -3.91 9.87
C LEU A 108 10.91 -3.12 10.89
N GLY A 109 10.26 -2.57 11.92
CA GLY A 109 10.97 -1.89 13.02
C GLY A 109 11.60 -2.88 13.99
N ASP A 110 12.58 -2.40 14.77
CA ASP A 110 13.36 -3.21 15.70
C ASP A 110 12.60 -3.54 17.00
N GLN A 111 11.50 -2.82 17.29
CA GLN A 111 10.68 -2.97 18.49
C GLN A 111 9.24 -3.32 18.10
N PRO A 112 8.91 -4.62 17.89
CA PRO A 112 7.58 -5.05 17.42
C PRO A 112 6.42 -4.59 18.32
N GLU A 113 6.66 -4.43 19.62
CA GLU A 113 5.69 -3.93 20.60
C GLU A 113 5.30 -2.47 20.37
N THR A 114 6.09 -1.72 19.63
CA THR A 114 5.78 -0.32 19.25
C THR A 114 5.02 -0.20 17.94
N ALA A 115 4.69 -1.34 17.30
CA ALA A 115 3.96 -1.31 16.04
C ALA A 115 2.62 -0.58 16.22
N PRO A 116 2.34 0.47 15.42
CA PRO A 116 1.06 1.17 15.52
C PRO A 116 -0.07 0.23 15.09
N PRO A 117 -1.27 0.38 15.69
CA PRO A 117 -2.43 -0.38 15.25
C PRO A 117 -2.75 -0.06 13.79
N LEU A 118 -3.14 -1.08 13.04
CA LEU A 118 -3.62 -0.89 11.68
C LEU A 118 -4.98 -0.17 11.71
N PHE A 119 -5.13 0.79 10.80
CA PHE A 119 -6.39 1.51 10.62
C PHE A 119 -7.51 0.57 10.17
N ASP A 120 -8.75 1.02 10.38
CA ASP A 120 -9.94 0.29 9.96
C ASP A 120 -10.41 0.74 8.57
N MET A 121 -10.96 -0.19 7.83
CA MET A 121 -11.70 0.03 6.59
C MET A 121 -13.16 -0.40 6.81
N PRO A 122 -14.01 0.48 7.33
CA PRO A 122 -15.40 0.11 7.66
C PRO A 122 -16.17 -0.35 6.42
N GLU A 123 -15.82 0.16 5.25
CA GLU A 123 -16.41 -0.24 3.97
C GLU A 123 -16.15 -1.71 3.65
N ASN A 124 -15.09 -2.29 4.20
CA ASN A 124 -14.72 -3.69 3.92
C ASN A 124 -15.65 -4.72 4.58
N THR A 125 -16.38 -4.33 5.61
CA THR A 125 -17.33 -5.20 6.35
C THR A 125 -18.78 -4.85 6.11
N ASP A 126 -19.06 -3.73 5.45
CA ASP A 126 -20.41 -3.27 5.13
C ASP A 126 -20.83 -3.85 3.76
N PRO A 127 -21.87 -4.72 3.72
CA PRO A 127 -22.34 -5.36 2.49
C PRO A 127 -22.91 -4.40 1.45
N THR A 128 -23.18 -3.15 1.82
CA THR A 128 -23.66 -2.11 0.88
C THR A 128 -22.54 -1.53 0.03
N TRP A 129 -21.28 -1.85 0.34
CA TRP A 129 -20.12 -1.40 -0.41
C TRP A 129 -19.58 -2.50 -1.31
N ARG A 130 -19.26 -2.12 -2.54
CA ARG A 130 -18.57 -2.98 -3.50
C ARG A 130 -17.09 -2.65 -3.54
N ARG A 131 -16.24 -3.68 -3.46
CA ARG A 131 -14.77 -3.57 -3.40
C ARG A 131 -14.14 -3.97 -4.72
N VAL A 132 -13.13 -3.21 -5.17
CA VAL A 132 -12.18 -3.60 -6.22
C VAL A 132 -10.75 -3.35 -5.73
N THR A 133 -9.80 -4.15 -6.22
CA THR A 133 -8.39 -4.08 -5.81
C THR A 133 -7.48 -4.00 -7.02
N PHE A 134 -6.31 -3.40 -6.82
CA PHE A 134 -5.26 -3.32 -7.82
C PHE A 134 -3.91 -3.22 -7.14
N SER A 135 -2.89 -3.83 -7.74
CA SER A 135 -1.50 -3.70 -7.30
C SER A 135 -0.59 -3.49 -8.50
N ASP A 136 0.38 -2.59 -8.37
CA ASP A 136 1.37 -2.30 -9.41
C ASP A 136 2.69 -1.86 -8.81
N THR A 137 3.77 -1.98 -9.56
CA THR A 137 5.09 -1.48 -9.18
C THR A 137 5.42 -0.24 -10.01
N TRP A 138 5.74 0.85 -9.33
CA TRP A 138 6.20 2.09 -9.94
C TRP A 138 7.73 2.15 -9.86
N LYS A 139 8.38 2.50 -10.96
CA LYS A 139 9.83 2.77 -11.02
C LYS A 139 10.11 4.19 -10.50
N ALA A 140 9.71 4.42 -9.27
CA ALA A 140 9.81 5.69 -8.58
C ALA A 140 10.11 5.47 -7.10
N ASN A 141 10.95 6.35 -6.52
CA ASN A 141 11.15 6.42 -5.09
C ASN A 141 9.80 6.69 -4.39
N VAL A 142 9.59 6.13 -3.20
CA VAL A 142 8.33 6.29 -2.45
C VAL A 142 7.97 7.76 -2.21
N ARG A 143 8.93 8.66 -2.05
CA ARG A 143 8.68 10.10 -1.88
C ARG A 143 8.09 10.71 -3.14
N TRP A 144 8.56 10.31 -4.34
CA TRP A 144 7.99 10.75 -5.60
C TRP A 144 6.57 10.21 -5.80
N ALA A 145 6.34 8.93 -5.47
CA ALA A 145 5.01 8.34 -5.51
C ALA A 145 4.04 9.06 -4.55
N LYS A 146 4.48 9.34 -3.31
CA LYS A 146 3.65 10.04 -2.32
C LYS A 146 3.47 11.53 -2.62
N MET A 147 4.37 12.13 -3.37
CA MET A 147 4.18 13.51 -3.81
C MET A 147 2.93 13.65 -4.68
N MET A 148 2.59 12.66 -5.49
CA MET A 148 1.35 12.66 -6.27
C MET A 148 0.12 12.69 -5.36
N ASP A 149 0.14 11.96 -4.25
CA ASP A 149 -0.95 11.96 -3.27
C ASP A 149 -1.05 13.28 -2.47
N LEU A 150 0.08 13.94 -2.21
CA LEU A 150 0.17 15.12 -1.33
C LEU A 150 -0.04 16.45 -2.05
N ASP A 151 0.28 16.50 -3.32
CA ASP A 151 0.15 17.70 -4.15
C ASP A 151 -1.28 17.80 -4.70
N GLN A 152 -1.96 18.91 -4.42
CA GLN A 152 -3.29 19.18 -4.96
C GLN A 152 -3.25 19.90 -6.31
N VAL A 153 -2.16 20.61 -6.61
CA VAL A 153 -2.09 21.50 -7.78
C VAL A 153 -1.94 20.71 -9.07
N HIS A 154 -1.21 19.59 -9.04
CA HIS A 154 -1.04 18.73 -10.22
C HIS A 154 -2.37 18.22 -10.79
N VAL A 155 -3.41 18.09 -9.94
CA VAL A 155 -4.73 17.56 -10.30
C VAL A 155 -5.33 18.26 -11.53
N HIS A 156 -5.11 19.57 -11.67
CA HIS A 156 -5.58 20.30 -12.86
C HIS A 156 -4.77 19.94 -14.10
N ILE A 157 -3.46 19.92 -14.00
CA ILE A 157 -2.57 19.74 -15.16
C ILE A 157 -2.53 18.27 -15.59
N VAL A 158 -2.41 17.35 -14.63
CA VAL A 158 -2.23 15.92 -14.92
C VAL A 158 -3.57 15.24 -15.23
N HIS A 159 -4.63 15.57 -14.48
CA HIS A 159 -5.93 14.88 -14.61
C HIS A 159 -6.98 15.70 -15.37
N GLY A 160 -6.70 16.95 -15.70
CA GLY A 160 -7.66 17.84 -16.35
C GLY A 160 -8.85 18.23 -15.47
N ILE A 161 -8.67 18.18 -14.15
CA ILE A 161 -9.72 18.46 -13.16
C ILE A 161 -9.55 19.87 -12.62
N SER A 162 -10.51 20.75 -12.86
CA SER A 162 -10.46 22.14 -12.36
C SER A 162 -10.58 22.19 -10.83
N LEU A 163 -9.76 23.03 -10.20
CA LEU A 163 -9.75 23.27 -8.74
C LEU A 163 -10.57 24.50 -8.34
N ASN A 164 -10.86 25.40 -9.29
CA ASN A 164 -11.59 26.63 -9.04
C ASN A 164 -12.30 27.07 -10.31
N GLU A 165 -13.37 27.86 -10.19
CA GLU A 165 -14.12 28.39 -11.32
C GLU A 165 -13.35 29.49 -12.07
N ASP A 166 -12.76 30.42 -11.30
CA ASP A 166 -12.06 31.57 -11.86
C ASP A 166 -10.65 31.25 -12.33
N ASN A 167 -9.99 30.30 -11.67
CA ASN A 167 -8.63 29.86 -12.01
C ASN A 167 -8.48 28.35 -11.78
N PRO A 168 -8.56 27.53 -12.85
CA PRO A 168 -8.56 26.08 -12.76
C PRO A 168 -7.38 25.46 -11.99
N SER A 169 -6.23 26.13 -11.98
CA SER A 169 -5.01 25.65 -11.30
C SER A 169 -4.92 26.08 -9.83
N ARG A 170 -5.81 26.96 -9.35
CA ARG A 170 -5.76 27.49 -7.99
C ARG A 170 -6.69 26.68 -7.07
N PRO A 171 -6.20 26.02 -6.01
CA PRO A 171 -7.05 25.39 -5.02
C PRO A 171 -8.01 26.41 -4.37
N SER A 172 -9.28 26.05 -4.22
CA SER A 172 -10.31 26.92 -3.61
C SER A 172 -10.06 27.16 -2.12
N ALA A 173 -9.55 26.14 -1.42
CA ALA A 173 -9.13 26.19 -0.04
C ALA A 173 -8.01 25.17 0.17
N HIS A 174 -7.06 25.48 1.01
CA HIS A 174 -5.99 24.57 1.40
C HIS A 174 -5.89 24.59 2.90
N SER A 175 -6.41 23.56 3.55
CA SER A 175 -6.31 23.36 5.00
C SER A 175 -5.68 22.02 5.29
N VAL A 176 -4.80 22.00 6.28
CA VAL A 176 -4.23 20.77 6.83
C VAL A 176 -4.73 20.64 8.27
N GLU A 177 -5.44 19.58 8.56
CA GLU A 177 -5.87 19.17 9.87
C GLU A 177 -4.93 18.08 10.39
N TRP A 178 -4.24 18.33 11.47
CA TRP A 178 -3.36 17.35 12.11
C TRP A 178 -4.16 16.34 12.90
N LEU A 179 -3.83 15.06 12.75
CA LEU A 179 -4.38 13.92 13.48
C LEU A 179 -3.28 13.27 14.31
N ASN A 180 -3.65 12.42 15.29
CA ASN A 180 -2.67 11.72 16.12
C ASN A 180 -1.69 10.85 15.33
N ASN A 181 -2.13 10.29 14.18
CA ASN A 181 -1.36 9.36 13.36
C ASN A 181 -1.28 9.80 11.90
N GLY A 182 -1.32 11.10 11.64
CA GLY A 182 -1.26 11.63 10.29
C GLY A 182 -1.86 13.02 10.14
N PHE A 183 -2.43 13.31 9.00
CA PHE A 183 -3.13 14.56 8.71
C PHE A 183 -4.21 14.37 7.64
N ARG A 184 -5.12 15.34 7.58
CA ARG A 184 -6.20 15.37 6.59
C ARG A 184 -6.17 16.67 5.82
N THR A 185 -6.42 16.57 4.51
CA THR A 185 -6.67 17.73 3.64
C THR A 185 -8.06 17.65 3.02
N HIS A 186 -8.62 18.81 2.68
CA HIS A 186 -9.88 18.92 1.96
C HIS A 186 -9.62 19.51 0.58
N LEU A 187 -10.15 18.86 -0.44
CA LEU A 187 -10.05 19.29 -1.84
C LEU A 187 -11.46 19.46 -2.41
N VAL A 188 -11.71 20.63 -2.97
CA VAL A 188 -12.88 20.88 -3.82
C VAL A 188 -12.42 20.86 -5.27
N SER A 189 -12.98 19.97 -6.06
CA SER A 189 -12.61 19.80 -7.47
C SER A 189 -13.82 19.84 -8.38
N ARG A 190 -13.60 20.19 -9.64
CA ARG A 190 -14.61 20.23 -10.70
C ARG A 190 -14.15 19.35 -11.85
N PRO A 191 -14.33 18.05 -11.74
CA PRO A 191 -13.98 17.14 -12.83
C PRO A 191 -14.86 17.40 -14.06
N PRO A 192 -14.37 17.09 -15.26
CA PRO A 192 -15.15 17.22 -16.48
C PRO A 192 -16.48 16.47 -16.37
N PRO A 193 -17.51 16.88 -17.11
CA PRO A 193 -18.80 16.21 -17.11
C PRO A 193 -18.62 14.70 -17.39
N PRO A 194 -19.25 13.82 -16.59
CA PRO A 194 -19.21 12.39 -16.85
C PRO A 194 -20.06 12.05 -18.07
N SER A 195 -19.81 10.89 -18.66
CA SER A 195 -20.60 10.31 -19.74
C SER A 195 -21.37 9.07 -19.27
N GLY A 196 -22.37 8.66 -20.04
CA GLY A 196 -23.17 7.46 -19.76
C GLY A 196 -23.95 7.58 -18.45
N GLU A 197 -24.10 6.47 -17.76
CA GLU A 197 -24.88 6.38 -16.51
C GLU A 197 -24.33 7.28 -15.39
N TRP A 198 -23.04 7.55 -15.39
CA TRP A 198 -22.42 8.48 -14.46
C TRP A 198 -22.89 9.92 -14.62
N ALA A 199 -23.36 10.30 -15.81
CA ALA A 199 -23.90 11.61 -16.07
C ALA A 199 -25.19 11.85 -15.28
N GLU A 200 -26.07 10.86 -15.21
CA GLU A 200 -27.32 10.95 -14.43
C GLU A 200 -27.05 11.07 -12.93
N MET A 201 -26.10 10.31 -12.40
CA MET A 201 -25.71 10.38 -10.98
C MET A 201 -25.15 11.75 -10.57
N ARG A 202 -24.52 12.47 -11.51
CA ARG A 202 -23.89 13.78 -11.28
C ARG A 202 -24.68 14.94 -11.85
N LYS A 203 -25.89 14.72 -12.36
CA LYS A 203 -26.72 15.75 -12.99
C LYS A 203 -26.89 16.97 -12.08
N GLY A 204 -26.52 18.13 -12.59
CA GLY A 204 -26.57 19.41 -11.85
C GLY A 204 -25.46 19.61 -10.81
N ARG A 205 -24.51 18.68 -10.65
CA ARG A 205 -23.36 18.86 -9.77
C ARG A 205 -22.12 19.31 -10.53
N THR A 206 -21.62 20.48 -10.20
CA THR A 206 -20.41 21.06 -10.81
C THR A 206 -19.17 20.83 -9.96
N ALA A 207 -19.30 20.61 -8.65
CA ALA A 207 -18.18 20.45 -7.73
C ALA A 207 -18.26 19.13 -6.96
N VAL A 208 -17.09 18.55 -6.67
CA VAL A 208 -16.89 17.33 -5.90
C VAL A 208 -16.02 17.66 -4.69
N ASN A 209 -16.49 17.25 -3.50
CA ASN A 209 -15.73 17.35 -2.26
C ASN A 209 -14.97 16.05 -2.02
N SER A 210 -13.68 16.17 -1.76
CA SER A 210 -12.80 15.06 -1.44
C SER A 210 -12.09 15.33 -0.13
N TYR A 211 -12.08 14.36 0.76
CA TYR A 211 -11.30 14.37 1.98
C TYR A 211 -10.20 13.35 1.83
N LEU A 212 -8.95 13.80 1.91
CA LEU A 212 -7.76 12.99 1.78
C LEU A 212 -7.08 12.91 3.14
N THR A 213 -6.97 11.72 3.70
CA THR A 213 -6.32 11.46 4.99
C THR A 213 -5.07 10.62 4.78
N PHE A 214 -3.95 11.10 5.28
CA PHE A 214 -2.66 10.42 5.22
C PHE A 214 -2.35 9.82 6.58
N TYR A 215 -2.14 8.51 6.62
CA TYR A 215 -1.76 7.78 7.83
C TYR A 215 -0.26 7.55 7.88
N LEU A 216 0.35 7.87 9.04
CA LEU A 216 1.76 7.66 9.37
C LEU A 216 1.89 6.71 10.57
N PRO A 217 2.91 5.83 10.63
CA PRO A 217 3.72 5.39 9.50
C PRO A 217 2.95 4.41 8.61
N GLY A 218 3.36 4.20 7.39
CA GLY A 218 2.75 3.19 6.52
C GLY A 218 2.36 3.73 5.16
N PHE A 219 2.60 5.03 4.91
CA PHE A 219 2.41 5.64 3.60
C PHE A 219 1.04 5.33 2.99
N THR A 220 -0.02 5.37 3.81
CA THR A 220 -1.38 5.09 3.35
C THR A 220 -2.15 6.39 3.15
N LEU A 221 -2.68 6.56 1.94
CA LEU A 221 -3.67 7.58 1.61
C LEU A 221 -5.07 6.96 1.68
N TYR A 222 -5.95 7.55 2.49
CA TYR A 222 -7.38 7.32 2.46
C TYR A 222 -8.07 8.49 1.77
N GLY A 223 -8.80 8.24 0.71
CA GLY A 223 -9.59 9.25 0.01
C GLY A 223 -11.07 8.93 0.04
N ARG A 224 -11.90 9.92 0.43
CA ARG A 224 -13.35 9.85 0.39
C ARG A 224 -13.89 10.91 -0.56
N VAL A 225 -14.51 10.47 -1.65
CA VAL A 225 -15.02 11.33 -2.73
C VAL A 225 -16.53 11.18 -2.81
N GLN A 226 -17.25 12.22 -2.47
CA GLN A 226 -18.71 12.24 -2.59
C GLN A 226 -19.11 12.51 -4.05
N ILE A 227 -19.70 11.54 -4.73
CA ILE A 227 -19.95 11.57 -6.18
C ILE A 227 -21.36 12.10 -6.51
N GLY A 228 -22.38 11.72 -5.74
CA GLY A 228 -23.76 12.03 -6.07
C GLY A 228 -24.13 13.52 -5.94
N ILE A 229 -25.35 13.88 -6.32
CA ILE A 229 -25.92 15.23 -6.12
C ILE A 229 -25.93 15.60 -4.62
N PRO A 230 -26.00 16.88 -4.24
CA PRO A 230 -26.15 17.28 -2.85
C PRO A 230 -27.31 16.52 -2.17
N GLY A 231 -27.02 15.91 -1.03
CA GLY A 231 -27.98 15.07 -0.29
C GLY A 231 -27.97 13.59 -0.67
N SER A 232 -27.31 13.16 -1.75
CA SER A 232 -27.11 11.74 -2.03
C SER A 232 -25.99 11.16 -1.17
N SER A 233 -26.08 9.86 -0.88
CA SER A 233 -25.06 9.11 -0.15
C SER A 233 -23.98 8.50 -1.06
N PHE A 234 -24.06 8.71 -2.38
CA PHE A 234 -23.14 8.08 -3.33
C PHE A 234 -21.70 8.55 -3.13
N THR A 235 -20.87 7.61 -2.76
CA THR A 235 -19.49 7.88 -2.36
C THR A 235 -18.55 6.85 -2.98
N ASN A 236 -17.41 7.31 -3.48
CA ASN A 236 -16.25 6.49 -3.77
C ASN A 236 -15.23 6.67 -2.65
N VAL A 237 -14.72 5.57 -2.14
CA VAL A 237 -13.66 5.55 -1.13
C VAL A 237 -12.50 4.78 -1.71
N PHE A 238 -11.27 5.23 -1.47
CA PHE A 238 -10.09 4.50 -1.84
C PHE A 238 -9.01 4.57 -0.76
N TYR A 239 -8.24 3.50 -0.69
CA TYR A 239 -7.04 3.37 0.13
C TYR A 239 -5.87 3.06 -0.81
N SER A 240 -4.88 3.95 -0.86
CA SER A 240 -3.65 3.79 -1.62
C SER A 240 -2.50 3.57 -0.64
N MET A 241 -1.98 2.36 -0.60
CA MET A 241 -0.85 1.98 0.23
C MET A 241 0.41 1.95 -0.62
N SER A 242 1.47 2.62 -0.17
CA SER A 242 2.76 2.63 -0.87
C SER A 242 3.80 1.91 -0.03
N THR A 243 4.33 0.82 -0.58
CA THR A 243 5.40 0.06 0.07
C THR A 243 6.70 0.27 -0.70
N PRO A 244 7.72 0.93 -0.12
CA PRO A 244 9.02 1.06 -0.76
C PRO A 244 9.65 -0.33 -0.92
N ILE A 245 9.91 -0.74 -2.16
CA ILE A 245 10.65 -1.97 -2.48
C ILE A 245 12.12 -1.73 -2.22
N ASP A 246 12.64 -0.64 -2.77
CA ASP A 246 14.00 -0.12 -2.61
C ASP A 246 14.02 1.40 -2.86
N GLU A 247 15.20 1.97 -3.06
CA GLU A 247 15.36 3.42 -3.25
C GLU A 247 14.73 3.96 -4.53
N GLU A 248 14.48 3.13 -5.54
CA GLU A 248 13.99 3.54 -6.86
C GLU A 248 12.65 2.92 -7.24
N ASN A 249 12.14 1.98 -6.45
CA ASN A 249 10.91 1.25 -6.77
C ASN A 249 9.95 1.24 -5.59
N THR A 250 8.67 1.43 -5.88
CA THR A 250 7.58 1.42 -4.90
C THR A 250 6.44 0.54 -5.40
N LYS A 251 5.94 -0.35 -4.54
CA LYS A 251 4.70 -1.09 -4.78
C LYS A 251 3.53 -0.20 -4.34
N ILE A 252 2.52 -0.07 -5.19
CA ILE A 252 1.27 0.62 -4.91
C ILE A 252 0.16 -0.41 -4.85
N ASP A 253 -0.47 -0.54 -3.69
CA ASP A 253 -1.68 -1.34 -3.51
C ASP A 253 -2.88 -0.40 -3.37
N LEU A 254 -3.87 -0.53 -4.25
CA LEU A 254 -5.10 0.24 -4.24
C LEU A 254 -6.28 -0.66 -3.89
N ILE A 255 -7.06 -0.25 -2.91
CA ILE A 255 -8.40 -0.79 -2.63
C ILE A 255 -9.39 0.35 -2.84
N ALA A 256 -10.37 0.16 -3.72
CA ALA A 256 -11.43 1.12 -3.93
C ALA A 256 -12.80 0.53 -3.62
N PHE A 257 -13.65 1.33 -2.98
CA PHE A 257 -15.00 0.97 -2.60
C PHE A 257 -16.00 1.95 -3.20
N ARG A 258 -17.17 1.45 -3.56
CA ARG A 258 -18.33 2.26 -3.95
C ARG A 258 -19.59 1.75 -3.26
N ASN A 259 -20.50 2.64 -2.91
CA ASN A 259 -21.82 2.33 -2.36
C ASN A 259 -22.95 2.64 -3.35
N PHE A 260 -22.67 2.56 -4.62
CA PHE A 260 -23.60 2.78 -5.74
C PHE A 260 -23.26 1.82 -6.86
N MET A 261 -24.21 1.51 -7.74
CA MET A 261 -24.02 0.52 -8.81
C MET A 261 -23.39 -0.76 -8.25
N PRO A 262 -24.09 -1.52 -7.38
CA PRO A 262 -23.51 -2.63 -6.62
C PRO A 262 -23.26 -3.88 -7.48
N GLU A 263 -23.70 -3.88 -8.74
CA GLU A 263 -23.60 -5.00 -9.66
C GLU A 263 -22.12 -5.32 -9.98
N GLU A 264 -21.81 -6.61 -10.07
CA GLU A 264 -20.45 -7.10 -10.29
C GLU A 264 -19.91 -6.71 -11.68
N ASP A 265 -20.76 -6.68 -12.68
CA ASP A 265 -20.41 -6.28 -14.04
C ASP A 265 -19.90 -4.82 -14.13
N ARG A 266 -20.18 -4.01 -13.10
CA ARG A 266 -19.68 -2.63 -12.95
C ARG A 266 -18.29 -2.53 -12.33
N ASP A 267 -17.72 -3.61 -11.79
CA ASP A 267 -16.41 -3.60 -11.13
C ASP A 267 -15.29 -3.19 -12.09
N LYS A 268 -15.32 -3.68 -13.31
CA LYS A 268 -14.33 -3.33 -14.33
C LYS A 268 -14.34 -1.84 -14.66
N ASP A 269 -15.51 -1.24 -14.86
CA ASP A 269 -15.64 0.20 -15.14
C ASP A 269 -15.18 1.04 -13.92
N HIS A 270 -15.60 0.64 -12.72
CA HIS A 270 -15.17 1.30 -11.48
C HIS A 270 -13.65 1.27 -11.32
N LEU A 271 -13.03 0.11 -11.51
CA LEU A 271 -11.59 -0.05 -11.44
C LEU A 271 -10.88 0.83 -12.48
N GLN A 272 -11.31 0.80 -13.75
CA GLN A 272 -10.71 1.61 -14.80
C GLN A 272 -10.77 3.12 -14.53
N ARG A 273 -11.86 3.61 -13.92
CA ARG A 273 -12.00 5.02 -13.53
C ARG A 273 -11.01 5.44 -12.45
N ASN A 274 -10.80 4.58 -11.44
CA ASN A 274 -9.79 4.83 -10.43
C ASN A 274 -8.37 4.77 -11.05
N LEU A 275 -8.10 3.75 -11.86
CA LEU A 275 -6.78 3.53 -12.46
C LEU A 275 -6.37 4.60 -13.46
N ARG A 276 -7.30 5.29 -14.09
CA ARG A 276 -6.97 6.39 -15.00
C ARG A 276 -6.05 7.43 -14.34
N ASN A 277 -6.42 7.89 -13.16
CA ASN A 277 -5.61 8.86 -12.42
C ASN A 277 -4.30 8.22 -11.93
N VAL A 278 -4.37 7.01 -11.40
CA VAL A 278 -3.20 6.24 -10.92
C VAL A 278 -2.11 6.11 -12.00
N TYR A 279 -2.50 5.81 -13.25
CA TYR A 279 -1.53 5.70 -14.34
C TYR A 279 -0.98 7.04 -14.83
N GLN A 280 -1.77 8.11 -14.76
CA GLN A 280 -1.29 9.46 -15.04
C GLN A 280 -0.25 9.88 -13.99
N ASP A 281 -0.53 9.63 -12.71
CA ASP A 281 0.39 9.88 -11.60
C ASP A 281 1.67 9.04 -11.70
N LYS A 282 1.53 7.76 -12.04
CA LYS A 282 2.66 6.87 -12.29
C LYS A 282 3.62 7.45 -13.31
N ALA A 283 3.10 7.91 -14.46
CA ALA A 283 3.90 8.46 -15.53
C ALA A 283 4.71 9.69 -15.08
N VAL A 284 4.11 10.56 -14.25
CA VAL A 284 4.79 11.73 -13.68
C VAL A 284 5.82 11.30 -12.65
N ALA A 285 5.45 10.42 -11.70
CA ALA A 285 6.34 9.95 -10.64
C ALA A 285 7.58 9.24 -11.19
N GLU A 286 7.42 8.40 -12.20
CA GLU A 286 8.52 7.69 -12.87
C GLU A 286 9.42 8.64 -13.69
N GLY A 287 8.93 9.83 -14.05
CA GLY A 287 9.69 10.85 -14.76
C GLY A 287 10.60 11.72 -13.87
N HIS A 288 10.45 11.69 -12.54
CA HIS A 288 11.21 12.55 -11.64
C HIS A 288 12.71 12.24 -11.63
N LEU A 289 13.52 13.31 -11.48
CA LEU A 289 14.96 13.25 -11.30
C LEU A 289 15.37 14.17 -10.14
N PRO A 290 16.37 13.78 -9.31
CA PRO A 290 17.05 12.49 -9.33
C PRO A 290 16.10 11.34 -8.96
N LYS A 291 16.40 10.11 -9.38
CA LYS A 291 15.57 8.92 -9.08
C LYS A 291 15.36 8.72 -7.59
N ARG A 292 16.42 8.86 -6.80
CA ARG A 292 16.32 8.96 -5.35
C ARG A 292 15.91 10.38 -4.97
N ALA A 293 14.75 10.53 -4.35
CA ALA A 293 14.29 11.83 -3.86
C ALA A 293 15.22 12.34 -2.75
N PRO A 294 15.66 13.61 -2.79
CA PRO A 294 16.51 14.19 -1.76
C PRO A 294 15.78 14.28 -0.42
N ASP A 295 16.55 14.23 0.68
CA ASP A 295 16.01 14.29 2.03
C ASP A 295 15.42 15.68 2.35
N ILE A 296 16.04 16.72 1.80
CA ILE A 296 15.58 18.11 1.89
C ILE A 296 15.30 18.60 0.48
N PRO A 297 14.15 19.22 0.23
CA PRO A 297 13.86 19.82 -1.08
C PRO A 297 14.90 20.90 -1.45
N GLU A 298 15.56 20.72 -2.59
CA GLU A 298 16.51 21.70 -3.15
C GLU A 298 15.85 22.65 -4.15
N TRP A 299 14.54 22.56 -4.31
CA TRP A 299 13.75 23.35 -5.24
C TRP A 299 12.84 24.34 -4.52
N PRO A 300 12.38 25.40 -5.22
CA PRO A 300 11.49 26.40 -4.66
C PRO A 300 10.20 25.77 -4.10
N VAL A 301 9.84 26.19 -2.91
CA VAL A 301 8.60 25.80 -2.22
C VAL A 301 7.67 26.99 -2.15
N ILE A 302 6.40 26.81 -2.51
CA ILE A 302 5.37 27.84 -2.49
C ILE A 302 4.24 27.50 -1.50
N ASN A 303 3.36 28.44 -1.22
CA ASN A 303 2.34 28.29 -0.17
C ASN A 303 1.41 27.08 -0.32
N VAL A 304 1.17 26.62 -1.55
CA VAL A 304 0.33 25.44 -1.80
C VAL A 304 1.03 24.12 -1.52
N ASP A 305 2.35 24.13 -1.30
CA ASP A 305 3.16 22.95 -1.00
C ASP A 305 3.12 22.54 0.50
N ARG A 306 2.29 23.17 1.34
CA ARG A 306 2.27 22.93 2.79
C ARG A 306 2.14 21.48 3.19
N ALA A 307 1.30 20.70 2.50
CA ALA A 307 1.13 19.27 2.77
C ALA A 307 2.38 18.43 2.44
N ARG A 308 3.32 18.96 1.63
CA ARG A 308 4.59 18.31 1.25
C ARG A 308 5.72 18.58 2.24
N ILE A 309 5.62 19.67 2.99
CA ILE A 309 6.68 20.14 3.92
C ILE A 309 6.46 19.55 5.32
N CYS A 310 5.24 19.13 5.58
CA CYS A 310 4.85 18.49 6.83
C CYS A 310 5.09 16.99 6.74
#